data_8b1062db6bb0a5aad7097580578d328b
#
_entry.id   8b1062db6bb0a5aad7097580578d328b
#
_cell.length_a   1.000
_cell.length_b   1.000
_cell.length_c   1.000
_cell.angle_alpha   90.00
_cell.angle_beta   90.00
_cell.angle_gamma   90.00
#
_symmetry.space_group_name_H-M   'P 1'
#
loop_
_entity.id
_entity.type
_entity.pdbx_description
1 polymer ?
#
loop_
_entity_poly.entity_id
_entity_poly.type
_entity_poly.pdbx_seq_one_letter_code
_entity_poly.pdbx_strand_id
1 'polypeptide(L)'
;AVEETGRGLFEDKAVKNMFACEHVTNSIINQKTVGVISHDEITGITEIADPVGVICALTPVTNPTSTAIFKSLIALKTRNPIVFGFHPAAQKCSVAAAKIVRDAAIAAGAPENCIQWIEEPSMEASGELMNHPGVALILATGGNAMVRAAYSCGKPALGVGAGNVPAFIARTAKVGRAVNDIVLSKSFDMGLVCASEQAVILDEPIAAE
;
A
#
# COMPACT_ATOMS: atom_id res chain seq x y z
N ALA A 1 -7.64 11.40 9.38
CA ALA A 1 -6.21 11.08 9.37
C ALA A 1 -5.39 12.22 9.98
N VAL A 2 -5.44 13.44 9.41
CA VAL A 2 -4.61 14.57 9.91
C VAL A 2 -4.89 14.87 11.38
N GLU A 3 -6.16 15.02 11.77
CA GLU A 3 -6.55 15.29 13.18
C GLU A 3 -6.07 14.21 14.14
N GLU A 4 -6.16 12.94 13.76
CA GLU A 4 -5.79 11.81 14.62
C GLU A 4 -4.28 11.62 14.73
N THR A 5 -3.55 11.78 13.61
CA THR A 5 -2.12 11.47 13.55
C THR A 5 -1.22 12.69 13.77
N GLY A 6 -1.76 13.90 13.64
CA GLY A 6 -0.98 15.15 13.61
C GLY A 6 -0.03 15.25 12.40
N ARG A 7 -0.28 14.50 11.31
CA ARG A 7 0.65 14.34 10.19
C ARG A 7 0.02 14.67 8.85
N GLY A 8 0.75 15.43 8.04
CA GLY A 8 0.40 15.75 6.66
C GLY A 8 -0.63 16.87 6.53
N LEU A 9 -1.10 17.08 5.31
CA LEU A 9 -2.09 18.09 4.95
C LEU A 9 -3.41 17.42 4.54
N PHE A 10 -4.53 18.06 4.88
CA PHE A 10 -5.85 17.53 4.60
C PHE A 10 -6.08 17.33 3.10
N GLU A 11 -5.75 18.32 2.30
CA GLU A 11 -5.91 18.33 0.85
C GLU A 11 -5.08 17.22 0.21
N ASP A 12 -3.83 17.07 0.63
CA ASP A 12 -2.93 16.05 0.11
C ASP A 12 -3.37 14.63 0.52
N LYS A 13 -3.92 14.46 1.74
CA LYS A 13 -4.53 13.19 2.14
C LYS A 13 -5.76 12.85 1.30
N ALA A 14 -6.56 13.85 0.93
CA ALA A 14 -7.69 13.65 0.03
C ALA A 14 -7.21 13.20 -1.37
N VAL A 15 -6.18 13.84 -1.92
CA VAL A 15 -5.56 13.43 -3.19
C VAL A 15 -5.04 11.99 -3.12
N LYS A 16 -4.36 11.60 -2.03
CA LYS A 16 -3.90 10.21 -1.84
C LYS A 16 -5.06 9.21 -1.82
N ASN A 17 -6.16 9.55 -1.17
CA ASN A 17 -7.34 8.67 -1.15
C ASN A 17 -7.96 8.56 -2.54
N MET A 18 -8.10 9.67 -3.28
CA MET A 18 -8.58 9.66 -4.67
C MET A 18 -7.67 8.81 -5.56
N PHE A 19 -6.35 8.94 -5.40
CA PHE A 19 -5.39 8.11 -6.13
C PHE A 19 -5.62 6.62 -5.86
N ALA A 20 -5.80 6.23 -4.59
CA ALA A 20 -6.07 4.85 -4.22
C ALA A 20 -7.42 4.34 -4.78
N CYS A 21 -8.45 5.18 -4.77
CA CYS A 21 -9.79 4.80 -5.26
C CYS A 21 -9.86 4.73 -6.79
N GLU A 22 -9.35 5.74 -7.48
CA GLU A 22 -9.54 5.91 -8.92
C GLU A 22 -8.42 5.27 -9.74
N HIS A 23 -7.17 5.73 -9.52
CA HIS A 23 -6.05 5.26 -10.34
C HIS A 23 -5.70 3.80 -10.12
N VAL A 24 -5.72 3.34 -8.86
CA VAL A 24 -5.47 1.92 -8.56
C VAL A 24 -6.60 1.06 -9.14
N THR A 25 -7.86 1.44 -8.94
CA THR A 25 -8.99 0.70 -9.49
C THR A 25 -8.89 0.61 -11.01
N ASN A 26 -8.66 1.73 -11.69
CA ASN A 26 -8.55 1.76 -13.15
C ASN A 26 -7.38 0.89 -13.67
N SER A 27 -6.29 0.80 -12.92
CA SER A 27 -5.13 -0.02 -13.30
C SER A 27 -5.39 -1.53 -13.16
N ILE A 28 -6.24 -1.94 -12.23
CA ILE A 28 -6.47 -3.36 -11.93
C ILE A 28 -7.80 -3.91 -12.45
N ILE A 29 -8.77 -3.05 -12.80
CA ILE A 29 -10.15 -3.48 -13.12
C ILE A 29 -10.19 -4.49 -14.26
N ASN A 30 -9.38 -4.31 -15.29
CA ASN A 30 -9.34 -5.16 -16.48
C ASN A 30 -8.33 -6.32 -16.37
N GLN A 31 -7.59 -6.43 -15.27
CA GLN A 31 -6.66 -7.54 -15.08
C GLN A 31 -7.41 -8.82 -14.73
N LYS A 32 -7.05 -9.92 -15.37
CA LYS A 32 -7.54 -11.25 -14.99
C LYS A 32 -6.81 -11.70 -13.74
N THR A 33 -7.51 -11.78 -12.62
CA THR A 33 -6.94 -12.13 -11.32
C THR A 33 -7.58 -13.38 -10.71
N VAL A 34 -8.49 -14.01 -11.43
CA VAL A 34 -9.22 -15.22 -10.99
C VAL A 34 -9.54 -16.09 -12.19
N GLY A 35 -9.43 -17.41 -12.04
CA GLY A 35 -9.67 -18.39 -13.07
C GLY A 35 -8.56 -18.44 -14.11
N VAL A 36 -8.84 -18.94 -15.29
CA VAL A 36 -7.83 -19.10 -16.36
C VAL A 36 -7.33 -17.72 -16.82
N ILE A 37 -6.04 -17.46 -16.62
CA ILE A 37 -5.36 -16.23 -17.05
C ILE A 37 -4.93 -16.36 -18.51
N SER A 38 -4.24 -17.45 -18.84
CA SER A 38 -3.71 -17.71 -20.17
C SER A 38 -3.76 -19.21 -20.48
N HIS A 39 -3.73 -19.53 -21.76
CA HIS A 39 -3.53 -20.87 -22.27
C HIS A 39 -2.58 -20.79 -23.47
N ASP A 40 -1.49 -21.53 -23.42
CA ASP A 40 -0.54 -21.67 -24.52
C ASP A 40 -0.80 -22.98 -25.25
N GLU A 41 -1.33 -22.89 -26.47
CA GLU A 41 -1.66 -24.05 -27.28
C GLU A 41 -0.42 -24.84 -27.74
N ILE A 42 0.75 -24.22 -27.80
CA ILE A 42 2.00 -24.86 -28.25
C ILE A 42 2.58 -25.74 -27.15
N THR A 43 2.65 -25.21 -25.93
CA THR A 43 3.20 -25.93 -24.78
C THR A 43 2.15 -26.72 -24.00
N GLY A 44 0.86 -26.46 -24.23
CA GLY A 44 -0.24 -27.05 -23.48
C GLY A 44 -0.37 -26.53 -22.03
N ILE A 45 0.34 -25.44 -21.70
CA ILE A 45 0.33 -24.87 -20.37
C ILE A 45 -0.88 -23.96 -20.19
N THR A 46 -1.62 -24.19 -19.12
CA THR A 46 -2.74 -23.30 -18.69
C THR A 46 -2.36 -22.67 -17.35
N GLU A 47 -2.40 -21.34 -17.29
CA GLU A 47 -2.20 -20.57 -16.07
C GLU A 47 -3.55 -20.24 -15.44
N ILE A 48 -3.69 -20.57 -14.15
CA ILE A 48 -4.92 -20.33 -13.39
C ILE A 48 -4.59 -19.49 -12.16
N ALA A 49 -5.31 -18.39 -11.97
CA ALA A 49 -5.21 -17.59 -10.76
C ALA A 49 -6.22 -18.06 -9.72
N ASP A 50 -5.72 -18.45 -8.55
CA ASP A 50 -6.51 -18.81 -7.39
C ASP A 50 -6.21 -17.88 -6.20
N PRO A 51 -7.20 -17.63 -5.31
CA PRO A 51 -6.96 -16.91 -4.07
C PRO A 51 -5.92 -17.63 -3.20
N VAL A 52 -5.01 -16.87 -2.59
CA VAL A 52 -3.99 -17.44 -1.70
C VAL A 52 -4.54 -17.77 -0.31
N GLY A 53 -5.65 -17.14 0.08
CA GLY A 53 -6.26 -17.28 1.41
C GLY A 53 -6.26 -15.96 2.19
N VAL A 54 -6.33 -16.03 3.52
CA VAL A 54 -6.40 -14.84 4.37
C VAL A 54 -5.11 -14.03 4.30
N ILE A 55 -5.26 -12.73 4.04
CA ILE A 55 -4.15 -11.77 4.00
C ILE A 55 -4.08 -11.04 5.35
N CYS A 56 -2.91 -11.06 5.99
CA CYS A 56 -2.56 -10.14 7.08
C CYS A 56 -2.03 -8.84 6.47
N ALA A 57 -2.66 -7.71 6.73
CA ALA A 57 -2.27 -6.41 6.20
C ALA A 57 -1.87 -5.42 7.28
N LEU A 58 -0.60 -5.04 7.32
CA LEU A 58 -0.09 -4.04 8.26
C LEU A 58 0.02 -2.69 7.56
N THR A 59 -0.47 -1.62 8.20
CA THR A 59 -0.52 -0.28 7.61
C THR A 59 0.31 0.74 8.36
N PRO A 60 0.89 1.74 7.67
CA PRO A 60 1.70 2.78 8.30
C PRO A 60 0.82 3.91 8.86
N VAL A 61 1.41 4.72 9.75
CA VAL A 61 0.78 5.95 10.25
C VAL A 61 0.80 7.10 9.22
N THR A 62 1.72 7.06 8.27
CA THR A 62 1.94 8.14 7.29
C THR A 62 0.86 8.21 6.20
N ASN A 63 0.35 7.04 5.78
CA ASN A 63 -0.66 6.91 4.72
C ASN A 63 -1.75 5.93 5.14
N PRO A 64 -2.45 6.16 6.27
CA PRO A 64 -3.29 5.15 6.88
C PRO A 64 -4.53 4.82 6.03
N THR A 65 -5.27 5.85 5.61
CA THR A 65 -6.52 5.69 4.87
C THR A 65 -6.31 5.17 3.46
N SER A 66 -5.42 5.79 2.69
CA SER A 66 -5.12 5.37 1.31
C SER A 66 -4.55 3.95 1.24
N THR A 67 -3.73 3.54 2.24
CA THR A 67 -3.21 2.17 2.33
C THR A 67 -4.32 1.17 2.67
N ALA A 68 -5.24 1.51 3.56
CA ALA A 68 -6.39 0.66 3.87
C ALA A 68 -7.27 0.47 2.64
N ILE A 69 -7.58 1.54 1.90
CA ILE A 69 -8.36 1.50 0.65
C ILE A 69 -7.63 0.61 -0.39
N PHE A 70 -6.38 0.92 -0.69
CA PHE A 70 -5.60 0.20 -1.70
C PHE A 70 -5.51 -1.30 -1.41
N LYS A 71 -5.15 -1.68 -0.18
CA LYS A 71 -5.03 -3.09 0.19
C LYS A 71 -6.36 -3.82 0.17
N SER A 72 -7.44 -3.15 0.57
CA SER A 72 -8.79 -3.70 0.47
C SER A 72 -9.18 -3.98 -0.98
N LEU A 73 -8.92 -3.04 -1.89
CA LEU A 73 -9.25 -3.18 -3.31
C LEU A 73 -8.50 -4.34 -3.97
N ILE A 74 -7.19 -4.48 -3.73
CA ILE A 74 -6.42 -5.59 -4.30
C ILE A 74 -6.81 -6.94 -3.70
N ALA A 75 -7.12 -6.99 -2.40
CA ALA A 75 -7.60 -8.22 -1.76
C ALA A 75 -8.95 -8.66 -2.34
N LEU A 76 -9.92 -7.76 -2.45
CA LEU A 76 -11.22 -8.03 -3.08
C LEU A 76 -11.07 -8.45 -4.54
N LYS A 77 -10.24 -7.75 -5.31
CA LYS A 77 -10.00 -8.07 -6.73
C LYS A 77 -9.46 -9.48 -6.93
N THR A 78 -8.66 -9.97 -5.98
CA THR A 78 -8.07 -11.32 -6.00
C THR A 78 -8.84 -12.35 -5.17
N ARG A 79 -10.04 -11.99 -4.69
CA ARG A 79 -10.93 -12.83 -3.86
C ARG A 79 -10.28 -13.34 -2.57
N ASN A 80 -9.38 -12.57 -1.99
CA ASN A 80 -8.76 -12.91 -0.73
C ASN A 80 -9.43 -12.12 0.41
N PRO A 81 -9.83 -12.75 1.52
CA PRO A 81 -10.20 -12.03 2.72
C PRO A 81 -8.97 -11.37 3.33
N ILE A 82 -9.15 -10.20 3.95
CA ILE A 82 -8.07 -9.41 4.51
C ILE A 82 -8.35 -9.02 5.95
N VAL A 83 -7.36 -9.18 6.82
CA VAL A 83 -7.40 -8.74 8.22
C VAL A 83 -6.31 -7.69 8.44
N PHE A 84 -6.71 -6.51 8.87
CA PHE A 84 -5.80 -5.40 9.09
C PHE A 84 -5.28 -5.35 10.52
N GLY A 85 -3.95 -5.15 10.66
CA GLY A 85 -3.30 -4.60 11.84
C GLY A 85 -2.97 -3.14 11.56
N PHE A 86 -3.83 -2.23 11.97
CA PHE A 86 -3.62 -0.80 11.79
C PHE A 86 -2.60 -0.26 12.79
N HIS A 87 -1.91 0.83 12.42
CA HIS A 87 -1.04 1.52 13.36
C HIS A 87 -1.86 2.16 14.49
N PRO A 88 -1.53 1.98 15.79
CA PRO A 88 -2.34 2.49 16.90
C PRO A 88 -2.67 3.99 16.82
N ALA A 89 -1.71 4.82 16.38
CA ALA A 89 -1.90 6.26 16.22
C ALA A 89 -2.77 6.65 15.00
N ALA A 90 -3.28 5.69 14.22
CA ALA A 90 -4.11 5.93 13.05
C ALA A 90 -5.28 4.94 12.96
N GLN A 91 -5.65 4.32 14.08
CA GLN A 91 -6.67 3.28 14.14
C GLN A 91 -8.03 3.77 13.65
N LYS A 92 -8.50 4.91 14.16
CA LYS A 92 -9.86 5.41 13.87
C LYS A 92 -10.04 5.74 12.40
N CYS A 93 -9.12 6.47 11.80
CA CYS A 93 -9.22 6.85 10.39
C CYS A 93 -9.02 5.66 9.45
N SER A 94 -8.16 4.70 9.82
CA SER A 94 -7.95 3.48 9.05
C SER A 94 -9.18 2.58 9.07
N VAL A 95 -9.79 2.38 10.24
CA VAL A 95 -11.06 1.65 10.39
C VAL A 95 -12.17 2.31 9.60
N ALA A 96 -12.31 3.65 9.68
CA ALA A 96 -13.32 4.37 8.91
C ALA A 96 -13.16 4.13 7.39
N ALA A 97 -11.93 4.18 6.87
CA ALA A 97 -11.66 3.93 5.46
C ALA A 97 -11.94 2.47 5.07
N ALA A 98 -11.47 1.50 5.85
CA ALA A 98 -11.71 0.08 5.60
C ALA A 98 -13.21 -0.27 5.67
N LYS A 99 -13.94 0.33 6.62
CA LYS A 99 -15.39 0.14 6.78
C LYS A 99 -16.16 0.60 5.54
N ILE A 100 -15.83 1.76 4.98
CA ILE A 100 -16.48 2.27 3.76
C ILE A 100 -16.31 1.28 2.61
N VAL A 101 -15.07 0.78 2.40
CA VAL A 101 -14.79 -0.18 1.33
C VAL A 101 -15.49 -1.52 1.60
N ARG A 102 -15.47 -2.01 2.84
CA ARG A 102 -16.16 -3.24 3.24
C ARG A 102 -17.66 -3.14 2.99
N ASP A 103 -18.29 -2.07 3.48
CA ASP A 103 -19.74 -1.92 3.38
C ASP A 103 -20.19 -1.81 1.91
N ALA A 104 -19.41 -1.13 1.07
CA ALA A 104 -19.64 -1.10 -0.38
C ALA A 104 -19.45 -2.48 -1.04
N ALA A 105 -18.43 -3.24 -0.63
CA ALA A 105 -18.20 -4.60 -1.14
C ALA A 105 -19.34 -5.55 -0.76
N ILE A 106 -19.81 -5.52 0.50
CA ILE A 106 -20.95 -6.32 0.97
C ILE A 106 -22.21 -5.95 0.20
N ALA A 107 -22.48 -4.67 -0.01
CA ALA A 107 -23.61 -4.20 -0.81
C ALA A 107 -23.55 -4.71 -2.26
N ALA A 108 -22.35 -4.95 -2.79
CA ALA A 108 -22.12 -5.54 -4.10
C ALA A 108 -22.09 -7.09 -4.10
N GLY A 109 -22.36 -7.74 -2.98
CA GLY A 109 -22.46 -9.20 -2.85
C GLY A 109 -21.20 -9.89 -2.33
N ALA A 110 -20.20 -9.17 -1.82
CA ALA A 110 -19.07 -9.79 -1.14
C ALA A 110 -19.48 -10.40 0.22
N PRO A 111 -18.79 -11.44 0.69
CA PRO A 111 -19.01 -11.98 2.03
C PRO A 111 -18.80 -10.94 3.13
N GLU A 112 -19.58 -11.02 4.22
CA GLU A 112 -19.48 -10.08 5.35
C GLU A 112 -18.06 -10.02 5.98
N ASN A 113 -17.34 -11.13 5.91
CA ASN A 113 -15.99 -11.27 6.49
C ASN A 113 -14.87 -10.96 5.50
N CYS A 114 -15.16 -10.31 4.37
CA CYS A 114 -14.14 -10.03 3.35
C CYS A 114 -13.05 -9.05 3.81
N ILE A 115 -13.39 -8.11 4.69
CA ILE A 115 -12.46 -7.13 5.27
C ILE A 115 -12.68 -7.05 6.76
N GLN A 116 -11.64 -7.32 7.54
CA GLN A 116 -11.63 -7.33 8.99
C GLN A 116 -10.43 -6.53 9.52
N TRP A 117 -10.42 -6.22 10.80
CA TRP A 117 -9.30 -5.55 11.48
C TRP A 117 -9.21 -5.94 12.95
N ILE A 118 -8.03 -5.72 13.54
CA ILE A 118 -7.81 -5.86 14.98
C ILE A 118 -8.45 -4.65 15.67
N GLU A 119 -9.39 -4.87 16.58
CA GLU A 119 -10.10 -3.79 17.28
C GLU A 119 -9.16 -3.03 18.25
N GLU A 120 -8.31 -3.74 18.96
CA GLU A 120 -7.33 -3.18 19.89
C GLU A 120 -5.91 -3.41 19.34
N PRO A 121 -5.36 -2.45 18.58
CA PRO A 121 -4.08 -2.63 17.92
C PRO A 121 -2.93 -2.57 18.92
N SER A 122 -2.07 -3.59 18.88
CA SER A 122 -0.83 -3.67 19.63
C SER A 122 0.26 -4.36 18.83
N MET A 123 1.51 -4.28 19.28
CA MET A 123 2.60 -5.04 18.68
C MET A 123 2.42 -6.54 18.86
N GLU A 124 1.88 -6.94 20.01
CA GLU A 124 1.58 -8.33 20.33
C GLU A 124 0.48 -8.88 19.40
N ALA A 125 -0.68 -8.20 19.33
CA ALA A 125 -1.77 -8.61 18.45
C ALA A 125 -1.36 -8.63 16.95
N SER A 126 -0.50 -7.70 16.53
CA SER A 126 0.06 -7.72 15.17
C SER A 126 0.99 -8.91 14.95
N GLY A 127 1.78 -9.29 15.97
CA GLY A 127 2.63 -10.47 15.97
C GLY A 127 1.81 -11.76 15.92
N GLU A 128 0.77 -11.88 16.73
CA GLU A 128 -0.16 -13.01 16.71
C GLU A 128 -0.85 -13.15 15.36
N LEU A 129 -1.34 -12.05 14.78
CA LEU A 129 -1.94 -12.08 13.45
C LEU A 129 -0.96 -12.56 12.39
N MET A 130 0.27 -12.04 12.35
CA MET A 130 1.28 -12.48 11.39
C MET A 130 1.59 -13.97 11.50
N ASN A 131 1.64 -14.50 12.73
CA ASN A 131 1.97 -15.90 12.98
C ASN A 131 0.75 -16.84 12.93
N HIS A 132 -0.46 -16.31 12.85
CA HIS A 132 -1.68 -17.12 12.90
C HIS A 132 -1.72 -18.15 11.76
N PRO A 133 -1.98 -19.45 12.04
CA PRO A 133 -1.90 -20.51 11.03
C PRO A 133 -2.87 -20.31 9.85
N GLY A 134 -3.99 -19.63 10.06
CA GLY A 134 -4.95 -19.30 9.02
C GLY A 134 -4.52 -18.18 8.06
N VAL A 135 -3.44 -17.45 8.35
CA VAL A 135 -2.91 -16.39 7.45
C VAL A 135 -2.00 -17.03 6.41
N ALA A 136 -2.29 -16.77 5.15
CA ALA A 136 -1.57 -17.29 3.98
C ALA A 136 -0.50 -16.32 3.44
N LEU A 137 -0.74 -15.01 3.55
CA LEU A 137 0.14 -13.97 3.00
C LEU A 137 0.17 -12.74 3.92
N ILE A 138 1.33 -12.12 4.04
CA ILE A 138 1.49 -10.87 4.77
C ILE A 138 1.78 -9.73 3.81
N LEU A 139 0.98 -8.65 3.88
CA LEU A 139 1.21 -7.38 3.19
C LEU A 139 1.64 -6.32 4.21
N ALA A 140 2.95 -6.18 4.45
CA ALA A 140 3.49 -5.25 5.42
C ALA A 140 3.91 -3.93 4.77
N THR A 141 3.30 -2.82 5.17
CA THR A 141 3.75 -1.48 4.82
C THR A 141 3.99 -0.70 6.10
N GLY A 142 5.24 -0.35 6.38
CA GLY A 142 5.57 0.30 7.64
C GLY A 142 7.07 0.52 7.83
N GLY A 143 7.49 0.72 9.08
CA GLY A 143 8.90 0.85 9.42
C GLY A 143 9.70 -0.43 9.19
N ASN A 144 11.03 -0.29 9.02
CA ASN A 144 11.92 -1.42 8.71
C ASN A 144 11.83 -2.57 9.71
N ALA A 145 11.61 -2.28 11.00
CA ALA A 145 11.45 -3.32 12.02
C ALA A 145 10.21 -4.21 11.76
N MET A 146 9.07 -3.59 11.41
CA MET A 146 7.84 -4.29 11.09
C MET A 146 8.00 -5.15 9.82
N VAL A 147 8.61 -4.59 8.79
CA VAL A 147 8.88 -5.32 7.53
C VAL A 147 9.82 -6.50 7.77
N ARG A 148 10.85 -6.32 8.59
CA ARG A 148 11.75 -7.41 8.98
C ARG A 148 11.02 -8.50 9.74
N ALA A 149 10.16 -8.15 10.70
CA ALA A 149 9.33 -9.11 11.42
C ALA A 149 8.42 -9.90 10.47
N ALA A 150 7.78 -9.23 9.50
CA ALA A 150 6.94 -9.89 8.50
C ALA A 150 7.73 -10.92 7.67
N TYR A 151 8.94 -10.60 7.23
CA TYR A 151 9.78 -11.55 6.50
C TYR A 151 10.34 -12.69 7.37
N SER A 152 10.40 -12.49 8.69
CA SER A 152 10.98 -13.46 9.63
C SER A 152 9.95 -14.44 10.20
N CYS A 153 8.65 -14.28 9.95
CA CYS A 153 7.60 -15.14 10.50
C CYS A 153 7.43 -16.48 9.78
N GLY A 154 8.23 -16.76 8.73
CA GLY A 154 8.20 -18.03 7.99
C GLY A 154 7.02 -18.17 7.02
N LYS A 155 6.31 -17.08 6.71
CA LYS A 155 5.21 -17.06 5.74
C LYS A 155 5.57 -16.20 4.52
N PRO A 156 4.90 -16.41 3.38
CA PRO A 156 4.98 -15.48 2.25
C PRO A 156 4.67 -14.05 2.70
N ALA A 157 5.55 -13.11 2.40
CA ALA A 157 5.39 -11.72 2.78
C ALA A 157 5.81 -10.78 1.65
N LEU A 158 5.02 -9.72 1.44
CA LEU A 158 5.35 -8.58 0.59
C LEU A 158 5.51 -7.37 1.50
N GLY A 159 6.74 -6.95 1.71
CA GLY A 159 7.09 -5.88 2.64
C GLY A 159 7.58 -4.63 1.93
N VAL A 160 7.04 -3.47 2.32
CA VAL A 160 7.48 -2.15 1.87
C VAL A 160 7.86 -1.32 3.09
N GLY A 161 9.16 -1.08 3.23
CA GLY A 161 9.76 -0.28 4.31
C GLY A 161 10.07 1.15 3.89
N ALA A 162 10.96 1.79 4.64
CA ALA A 162 11.52 3.08 4.29
C ALA A 162 12.39 2.94 3.02
N GLY A 163 12.08 3.74 2.01
CA GLY A 163 12.88 3.85 0.80
C GLY A 163 13.95 4.92 0.91
N ASN A 164 14.89 4.91 -0.02
CA ASN A 164 15.78 6.02 -0.32
C ASN A 164 15.71 6.25 -1.83
N VAL A 165 14.88 7.19 -2.25
CA VAL A 165 14.57 7.44 -3.66
C VAL A 165 15.53 8.48 -4.22
N PRO A 166 16.45 8.12 -5.14
CA PRO A 166 17.32 9.08 -5.80
C PRO A 166 16.63 9.73 -7.00
N ALA A 167 16.80 11.04 -7.16
CA ALA A 167 16.49 11.75 -8.38
C ALA A 167 17.78 12.08 -9.12
N PHE A 168 17.96 11.52 -10.31
CA PHE A 168 19.12 11.81 -11.15
C PHE A 168 18.81 12.94 -12.13
N ILE A 169 19.57 14.03 -12.07
CA ILE A 169 19.48 15.15 -12.99
C ILE A 169 20.63 15.06 -14.01
N ALA A 170 20.27 14.67 -15.23
CA ALA A 170 21.23 14.54 -16.31
C ALA A 170 21.66 15.91 -16.85
N ARG A 171 22.86 16.02 -17.44
CA ARG A 171 23.38 17.26 -18.06
C ARG A 171 22.51 17.85 -19.14
N THR A 172 21.60 17.08 -19.71
CA THR A 172 20.64 17.52 -20.74
C THR A 172 19.33 18.03 -20.16
N ALA A 173 19.15 17.94 -18.83
CA ALA A 173 17.93 18.38 -18.16
C ALA A 173 17.83 19.90 -18.12
N LYS A 174 16.60 20.40 -18.05
CA LYS A 174 16.33 21.80 -17.70
C LYS A 174 16.38 21.90 -16.17
N VAL A 175 17.52 22.34 -15.62
CA VAL A 175 17.80 22.33 -14.17
C VAL A 175 16.69 23.00 -13.36
N GLY A 176 16.28 24.23 -13.74
CA GLY A 176 15.22 24.95 -13.03
C GLY A 176 13.89 24.18 -12.96
N ARG A 177 13.53 23.44 -14.04
CA ARG A 177 12.34 22.57 -14.03
C ARG A 177 12.53 21.36 -13.12
N ALA A 178 13.68 20.70 -13.22
CA ALA A 178 13.98 19.52 -12.39
C ALA A 178 13.93 19.85 -10.89
N VAL A 179 14.50 21.00 -10.51
CA VAL A 179 14.44 21.48 -9.11
C VAL A 179 13.00 21.73 -8.68
N ASN A 180 12.20 22.43 -9.50
CA ASN A 180 10.80 22.67 -9.19
C ASN A 180 9.99 21.37 -9.03
N ASP A 181 10.17 20.41 -9.95
CA ASP A 181 9.46 19.13 -9.92
C ASP A 181 9.84 18.32 -8.65
N ILE A 182 11.13 18.31 -8.26
CA ILE A 182 11.60 17.65 -7.04
C ILE A 182 11.02 18.32 -5.78
N VAL A 183 11.01 19.67 -5.74
CA VAL A 183 10.48 20.41 -4.59
C VAL A 183 8.98 20.13 -4.43
N LEU A 184 8.20 20.18 -5.52
CA LEU A 184 6.76 19.87 -5.50
C LEU A 184 6.50 18.43 -5.03
N SER A 185 7.25 17.45 -5.56
CA SER A 185 7.12 16.07 -5.15
C SER A 185 7.50 15.86 -3.69
N LYS A 186 8.62 16.42 -3.26
CA LYS A 186 9.12 16.26 -1.88
C LYS A 186 8.28 16.97 -0.84
N SER A 187 7.70 18.13 -1.16
CA SER A 187 6.86 18.89 -0.21
C SER A 187 5.43 18.35 -0.09
N PHE A 188 4.97 17.52 -1.04
CA PHE A 188 3.65 16.93 -1.01
C PHE A 188 3.41 16.15 0.28
N ASP A 189 2.27 16.41 0.93
CA ASP A 189 1.87 15.85 2.21
C ASP A 189 2.96 15.99 3.29
N MET A 190 3.64 17.13 3.33
CA MET A 190 4.75 17.41 4.25
C MET A 190 5.91 16.40 4.16
N GLY A 191 6.17 15.86 2.98
CA GLY A 191 7.22 14.87 2.72
C GLY A 191 6.94 13.47 3.27
N LEU A 192 5.68 13.15 3.59
CA LEU A 192 5.28 11.87 4.18
C LEU A 192 5.10 10.75 3.16
N VAL A 193 5.29 11.03 1.86
CA VAL A 193 5.26 9.98 0.84
C VAL A 193 6.59 9.24 0.82
N CYS A 194 6.57 7.93 1.08
CA CYS A 194 7.78 7.11 1.09
C CYS A 194 8.47 7.01 -0.29
N ALA A 195 7.73 7.30 -1.37
CA ALA A 195 8.22 7.31 -2.75
C ALA A 195 8.72 8.70 -3.21
N SER A 196 8.69 9.73 -2.34
CA SER A 196 9.26 11.03 -2.66
C SER A 196 10.79 11.00 -2.61
N GLU A 197 11.42 11.87 -3.35
CA GLU A 197 12.87 11.97 -3.49
C GLU A 197 13.55 12.23 -2.14
N GLN A 198 14.67 11.54 -1.89
CA GLN A 198 15.44 11.67 -0.65
C GLN A 198 16.92 12.01 -0.91
N ALA A 199 17.36 11.81 -2.13
CA ALA A 199 18.69 12.16 -2.58
C ALA A 199 18.63 12.74 -4.00
N VAL A 200 19.47 13.73 -4.29
CA VAL A 200 19.63 14.27 -5.65
C VAL A 200 21.03 13.92 -6.12
N ILE A 201 21.10 13.31 -7.29
CA ILE A 201 22.36 12.97 -7.96
C ILE A 201 22.46 13.88 -9.19
N LEU A 202 23.50 14.70 -9.21
CA LEU A 202 23.75 15.62 -10.32
C LEU A 202 24.84 15.07 -11.24
N ASP A 203 24.65 15.21 -12.53
CA ASP A 203 25.72 15.05 -13.51
C ASP A 203 26.73 16.19 -13.32
N GLU A 204 28.02 15.88 -13.24
CA GLU A 204 29.10 16.82 -12.88
C GLU A 204 29.05 18.17 -13.61
N PRO A 205 28.78 18.25 -14.94
CA PRO A 205 28.79 19.52 -15.67
C PRO A 205 27.73 20.53 -15.20
N ILE A 206 26.68 20.09 -14.53
CA ILE A 206 25.55 20.95 -14.07
C ILE A 206 25.55 21.14 -12.56
N ALA A 207 26.55 20.63 -11.84
CA ALA A 207 26.56 20.66 -10.37
C ALA A 207 26.75 22.08 -9.79
N ALA A 208 27.18 23.04 -10.61
CA ALA A 208 27.35 24.43 -10.21
C ALA A 208 26.17 25.35 -10.57
N GLU A 209 25.20 24.88 -11.32
CA GLU A 209 23.97 25.59 -11.68
C GLU A 209 22.92 25.50 -10.56
#